data_75a13aaef09fc14e8160b6a1149ca0bc
#
_entry.id   75a13aaef09fc14e8160b6a1149ca0bc
#
_cell.length_a   1.000
_cell.length_b   1.000
_cell.length_c   1.000
_cell.angle_alpha   90.00
_cell.angle_beta   90.00
_cell.angle_gamma   90.00
#
_symmetry.space_group_name_H-M   'P 1'
#
loop_
_entity.id
_entity.type
_entity.pdbx_description
1 polymer ?
#
loop_
_entity_poly.entity_id
_entity_poly.type
_entity_poly.pdbx_seq_one_letter_code
_entity_poly.pdbx_strand_id
1 'polypeptide(L)'
;MKVELIDKMGTDLSVVNAARVSYAKVKEKFEASDERLIRYLAEHNHWSPFAHTFLSFRIKAPVFVARQLVKHQIGLVWNEESRRYISCLLYTSPSPRDDP
;
A
#
# COMPACT_ATOMS: atom_id res chain seq x y z
N MET A 1 -9.70 -16.82 9.66
CA MET A 1 -9.27 -15.74 8.78
C MET A 1 -7.76 -15.69 8.72
N LYS A 2 -7.19 -15.48 7.56
CA LYS A 2 -5.75 -15.49 7.37
C LYS A 2 -5.34 -14.41 6.38
N VAL A 3 -4.25 -13.70 6.69
CA VAL A 3 -3.69 -12.67 5.82
C VAL A 3 -2.21 -12.98 5.61
N GLU A 4 -1.80 -13.08 4.35
CA GLU A 4 -0.41 -13.33 3.97
C GLU A 4 0.07 -12.26 3.02
N LEU A 5 1.26 -11.71 3.28
CA LEU A 5 1.95 -10.87 2.31
C LEU A 5 2.61 -11.78 1.28
N ILE A 6 2.20 -11.67 0.02
CA ILE A 6 2.74 -12.52 -1.04
C ILE A 6 3.74 -11.81 -1.93
N ASP A 7 3.68 -10.49 -2.00
CA ASP A 7 4.64 -9.73 -2.79
C ASP A 7 4.63 -8.26 -2.37
N LYS A 8 5.72 -7.59 -2.67
CA LYS A 8 5.82 -6.14 -2.43
C LYS A 8 6.69 -5.51 -3.51
N MET A 9 6.39 -4.25 -3.80
CA MET A 9 7.21 -3.42 -4.69
C MET A 9 7.57 -2.14 -3.96
N GLY A 10 8.87 -1.87 -3.86
CA GLY A 10 9.38 -0.67 -3.25
C GLY A 10 9.60 -0.78 -1.74
N THR A 11 10.19 0.27 -1.20
CA THR A 11 10.52 0.41 0.22
C THR A 11 10.29 1.87 0.63
N ASP A 12 10.57 2.19 1.89
CA ASP A 12 10.53 3.57 2.37
C ASP A 12 11.47 4.47 1.55
N LEU A 13 12.60 3.92 1.09
CA LEU A 13 13.51 4.66 0.22
C LEU A 13 12.88 5.02 -1.12
N SER A 14 12.02 4.15 -1.66
CA SER A 14 11.26 4.43 -2.87
C SER A 14 10.33 5.63 -2.69
N VAL A 15 9.68 5.72 -1.54
CA VAL A 15 8.81 6.85 -1.19
C VAL A 15 9.61 8.14 -1.13
N VAL A 16 10.77 8.11 -0.47
CA VAL A 16 11.65 9.26 -0.33
C VAL A 16 12.12 9.75 -1.71
N ASN A 17 12.57 8.84 -2.56
CA ASN A 17 13.04 9.20 -3.89
C ASN A 17 11.90 9.74 -4.76
N ALA A 18 10.70 9.23 -4.63
CA ALA A 18 9.54 9.77 -5.33
C ALA A 18 9.21 11.19 -4.86
N ALA A 19 9.27 11.43 -3.55
CA ALA A 19 9.03 12.77 -3.00
C ALA A 19 10.10 13.80 -3.43
N ARG A 20 11.33 13.33 -3.65
CA ARG A 20 12.47 14.15 -4.02
C ARG A 20 12.78 14.12 -5.51
N VAL A 21 11.80 13.84 -6.33
CA VAL A 21 11.97 13.65 -7.78
C VAL A 21 12.57 14.88 -8.47
N SER A 22 12.41 16.07 -7.89
CA SER A 22 13.00 17.31 -8.44
C SER A 22 14.50 17.40 -8.23
N TYR A 23 15.08 16.58 -7.38
CA TYR A 23 16.52 16.53 -7.18
C TYR A 23 17.17 15.61 -8.22
N ALA A 24 18.32 16.05 -8.76
CA ALA A 24 19.01 15.28 -9.79
C ALA A 24 19.62 13.97 -9.28
N LYS A 25 19.76 13.82 -7.97
CA LYS A 25 20.45 12.70 -7.35
C LYS A 25 19.51 11.80 -6.57
N VAL A 26 19.49 10.51 -6.93
CA VAL A 26 18.73 9.49 -6.23
C VAL A 26 19.46 9.07 -4.95
N LYS A 27 18.75 8.97 -3.85
CA LYS A 27 19.34 8.50 -2.60
C LYS A 27 19.50 6.98 -2.64
N GLU A 28 20.61 6.50 -2.12
CA GLU A 28 20.93 5.08 -2.05
C GLU A 28 20.73 4.50 -0.65
N LYS A 29 20.70 5.37 0.38
CA LYS A 29 20.53 4.97 1.77
C LYS A 29 19.41 5.73 2.43
N PHE A 30 18.65 5.03 3.27
CA PHE A 30 17.62 5.62 4.09
C PHE A 30 18.23 6.18 5.38
N GLU A 31 18.02 7.46 5.64
CA GLU A 31 18.59 8.17 6.79
C GLU A 31 17.48 8.68 7.72
N ALA A 32 17.87 9.16 8.91
CA ALA A 32 16.93 9.71 9.87
C ALA A 32 16.13 10.91 9.33
N SER A 33 16.75 11.73 8.50
CA SER A 33 16.07 12.85 7.84
C SER A 33 14.98 12.37 6.88
N ASP A 34 15.16 11.20 6.29
CA ASP A 34 14.19 10.61 5.37
C ASP A 34 12.98 10.07 6.14
N GLU A 35 13.20 9.52 7.33
CA GLU A 35 12.10 9.11 8.20
C GLU A 35 11.23 10.30 8.58
N ARG A 36 11.84 11.43 8.92
CA ARG A 36 11.11 12.67 9.22
C ARG A 36 10.30 13.15 8.01
N LEU A 37 10.88 13.05 6.82
CA LEU A 37 10.18 13.41 5.58
C LEU A 37 8.95 12.53 5.37
N ILE A 38 9.08 11.21 5.53
CA ILE A 38 7.94 10.29 5.38
C ILE A 38 6.84 10.61 6.37
N ARG A 39 7.17 10.86 7.62
CA ARG A 39 6.18 11.24 8.64
C ARG A 39 5.47 12.55 8.29
N TYR A 40 6.21 13.54 7.82
CA TYR A 40 5.64 14.80 7.35
C TYR A 40 4.66 14.59 6.21
N LEU A 41 5.05 13.79 5.21
CA LEU A 41 4.20 13.49 4.06
C LEU A 41 2.90 12.80 4.48
N ALA A 42 2.99 11.84 5.38
CA ALA A 42 1.82 11.11 5.88
C ALA A 42 0.89 12.02 6.69
N GLU A 43 1.45 12.86 7.57
CA GLU A 43 0.68 13.77 8.42
C GLU A 43 -0.05 14.85 7.61
N HIS A 44 0.50 15.25 6.46
CA HIS A 44 -0.05 16.31 5.62
C HIS A 44 -0.78 15.77 4.39
N ASN A 45 -1.09 14.48 4.37
CA ASN A 45 -1.82 13.84 3.28
C ASN A 45 -1.17 13.98 1.90
N HIS A 46 0.15 14.01 1.84
CA HIS A 46 0.91 13.96 0.60
C HIS A 46 1.05 12.50 0.17
N TRP A 47 0.02 11.96 -0.44
CA TRP A 47 -0.08 10.52 -0.70
C TRP A 47 0.67 10.05 -1.94
N SER A 48 0.89 10.90 -2.95
CA SER A 48 1.45 10.45 -4.22
C SER A 48 2.83 9.79 -4.11
N PRO A 49 3.75 10.20 -3.22
CA PRO A 49 5.00 9.45 -3.04
C PRO A 49 4.78 8.01 -2.55
N PHE A 50 3.80 7.79 -1.69
CA PHE A 50 3.46 6.45 -1.19
C PHE A 50 2.88 5.57 -2.28
N ALA A 51 2.26 6.15 -3.30
CA ALA A 51 1.69 5.41 -4.43
C ALA A 51 2.75 4.76 -5.33
N HIS A 52 4.03 5.02 -5.08
CA HIS A 52 5.13 4.37 -5.79
C HIS A 52 5.55 3.04 -5.14
N THR A 53 4.82 2.60 -4.14
CA THR A 53 5.01 1.30 -3.50
C THR A 53 3.71 0.51 -3.55
N PHE A 54 3.83 -0.81 -3.63
CA PHE A 54 2.68 -1.70 -3.72
C PHE A 54 2.87 -2.91 -2.83
N LEU A 55 1.78 -3.39 -2.27
CA LEU A 55 1.74 -4.60 -1.47
C LEU A 55 0.66 -5.53 -2.02
N SER A 56 0.98 -6.80 -2.12
CA SER A 56 0.02 -7.82 -2.51
C SER A 56 -0.20 -8.77 -1.34
N PHE A 57 -1.45 -8.96 -0.97
CA PHE A 57 -1.84 -9.84 0.11
C PHE A 57 -2.78 -10.93 -0.40
N ARG A 58 -2.66 -12.11 0.18
CA ARG A 58 -3.68 -13.15 0.06
C ARG A 58 -4.47 -13.17 1.35
N ILE A 59 -5.77 -12.96 1.23
CA ILE A 59 -6.66 -12.92 2.38
C ILE A 59 -7.64 -14.09 2.26
N LYS A 60 -7.70 -14.89 3.31
CA LYS A 60 -8.68 -15.96 3.44
C LYS A 60 -9.66 -15.56 4.52
N ALA A 61 -10.91 -15.39 4.15
CA ALA A 61 -11.94 -14.87 5.04
C ALA A 61 -13.30 -15.46 4.70
N PRO A 62 -14.24 -15.50 5.66
CA PRO A 62 -15.63 -15.83 5.36
C PRO A 62 -16.22 -14.88 4.32
N VAL A 63 -17.17 -15.36 3.54
CA VAL A 63 -17.78 -14.60 2.44
C VAL A 63 -18.32 -13.25 2.91
N PHE A 64 -18.98 -13.20 4.06
CA PHE A 64 -19.56 -11.95 4.54
C PHE A 64 -18.52 -10.89 4.89
N VAL A 65 -17.33 -11.30 5.37
CA VAL A 65 -16.21 -10.40 5.64
C VAL A 65 -15.60 -9.90 4.33
N ALA A 66 -15.35 -10.82 3.40
CA ALA A 66 -14.75 -10.48 2.11
C ALA A 66 -15.64 -9.52 1.31
N ARG A 67 -16.96 -9.68 1.37
CA ARG A 67 -17.88 -8.77 0.68
C ARG A 67 -17.85 -7.36 1.26
N GLN A 68 -17.58 -7.20 2.54
CA GLN A 68 -17.38 -5.88 3.13
C GLN A 68 -16.06 -5.25 2.66
N LEU A 69 -15.00 -6.05 2.62
CA LEU A 69 -13.67 -5.56 2.20
C LEU A 69 -13.67 -5.10 0.75
N VAL A 70 -14.30 -5.85 -0.17
CA VAL A 70 -14.26 -5.51 -1.60
C VAL A 70 -15.05 -4.25 -1.96
N LYS A 71 -15.80 -3.68 -1.02
CA LYS A 71 -16.44 -2.38 -1.21
C LYS A 71 -15.43 -1.23 -1.26
N HIS A 72 -14.25 -1.42 -0.68
CA HIS A 72 -13.18 -0.44 -0.75
C HIS A 72 -12.44 -0.61 -2.08
N GLN A 73 -12.58 0.37 -2.96
CA GLN A 73 -12.04 0.33 -4.31
C GLN A 73 -10.86 1.27 -4.54
N ILE A 74 -10.77 2.34 -3.75
CA ILE A 74 -9.74 3.36 -3.95
C ILE A 74 -8.38 2.80 -3.51
N GLY A 75 -7.44 2.77 -4.45
CA GLY A 75 -6.09 2.27 -4.21
C GLY A 75 -5.99 0.74 -4.06
N LEU A 76 -7.10 0.04 -4.26
CA LEU A 76 -7.18 -1.41 -4.07
C LEU A 76 -7.67 -2.10 -5.34
N VAL A 77 -7.06 -3.24 -5.65
CA VAL A 77 -7.50 -4.09 -6.75
C VAL A 77 -7.75 -5.48 -6.17
N TRP A 78 -8.91 -6.04 -6.46
CA TRP A 78 -9.38 -7.28 -5.89
C TRP A 78 -9.56 -8.34 -6.96
N ASN A 79 -9.07 -9.54 -6.66
CA ASN A 79 -9.42 -10.75 -7.39
C ASN A 79 -9.82 -11.81 -6.37
N GLU A 80 -10.94 -12.44 -6.61
CA GLU A 80 -11.47 -13.40 -5.65
C GLU A 80 -11.82 -14.73 -6.28
N GLU A 81 -11.78 -15.77 -5.47
CA GLU A 81 -12.22 -17.10 -5.81
C GLU A 81 -13.63 -17.29 -5.30
N SER A 82 -14.55 -17.70 -6.16
CA SER A 82 -15.95 -17.86 -5.81
C SER A 82 -16.18 -19.19 -5.09
N ARG A 83 -16.16 -19.16 -3.74
CA ARG A 83 -16.35 -20.33 -2.89
C ARG A 83 -17.02 -19.92 -1.58
N ARG A 84 -17.28 -20.92 -0.72
CA ARG A 84 -17.80 -20.69 0.64
C ARG A 84 -16.87 -19.77 1.45
N TYR A 85 -15.56 -19.93 1.30
CA TYR A 85 -14.55 -19.00 1.78
C TYR A 85 -13.88 -18.38 0.56
N ILE A 86 -13.66 -17.09 0.64
CA ILE A 86 -13.02 -16.35 -0.45
C ILE A 86 -11.53 -16.23 -0.18
N SER A 87 -10.72 -16.63 -1.17
CA SER A 87 -9.31 -16.23 -1.24
C SER A 87 -9.24 -14.99 -2.10
N CYS A 88 -8.88 -13.87 -1.50
CA CYS A 88 -8.74 -12.60 -2.21
C CYS A 88 -7.28 -12.28 -2.43
N LEU A 89 -6.96 -11.85 -3.63
CA LEU A 89 -5.68 -11.23 -3.92
C LEU A 89 -5.90 -9.73 -3.88
N LEU A 90 -5.25 -9.06 -2.93
CA LEU A 90 -5.38 -7.63 -2.73
C LEU A 90 -4.11 -6.93 -3.15
N TYR A 91 -4.23 -5.95 -4.04
CA TYR A 91 -3.15 -5.04 -4.40
C TYR A 91 -3.49 -3.68 -3.82
N THR A 92 -2.61 -3.14 -3.02
CA THR A 92 -2.84 -1.84 -2.40
C THR A 92 -1.61 -0.97 -2.44
N SER A 93 -1.84 0.32 -2.62
CA SER A 93 -0.84 1.36 -2.45
C SER A 93 -1.17 2.08 -1.14
N PRO A 94 -0.25 2.15 -0.16
CA PRO A 94 -0.51 2.86 1.07
C PRO A 94 -0.83 4.33 0.80
N SER A 95 -1.98 4.79 1.26
CA SER A 95 -2.40 6.17 1.06
C SER A 95 -3.34 6.60 2.17
N PRO A 96 -3.15 7.80 2.74
CA PRO A 96 -4.10 8.34 3.72
C PRO A 96 -5.52 8.50 3.19
N ARG A 97 -5.69 8.53 1.88
CA ARG A 97 -7.01 8.66 1.24
C ARG A 97 -7.76 7.35 1.14
N ASP A 98 -7.10 6.23 1.39
CA ASP A 98 -7.73 4.92 1.34
C ASP A 98 -8.48 4.60 2.63
N ASP A 99 -8.32 5.42 3.67
CA ASP A 99 -9.06 5.32 4.89
C ASP A 99 -10.53 5.64 4.64
N PRO A 100 -11.44 4.80 5.13
CA PRO A 100 -12.87 5.02 4.98
C PRO A 100 -13.37 6.23 5.75
#